data_635bd8ebf8ee80d8be8a44f50d2f280f
#
_entry.id   635bd8ebf8ee80d8be8a44f50d2f280f
#
_cell.length_a   1.000
_cell.length_b   1.000
_cell.length_c   1.000
_cell.angle_alpha   90.00
_cell.angle_beta   90.00
_cell.angle_gamma   90.00
#
_symmetry.space_group_name_H-M   'P 1'
#
loop_
_entity.id
_entity.type
_entity.pdbx_description
1 polymer ?
#
loop_
_entity_poly.entity_id
_entity_poly.type
_entity_poly.pdbx_seq_one_letter_code
_entity_poly.pdbx_strand_id
1 'polypeptide(L)'
;MKKLFLLLAMVGLALASCTPNGGQDGPTPGDNNVLGAGEFEISVSNVGETSADLKITPKQEGRTFYWNIATDAELAEFATTVAFMEDYYNYFKSAVEQGVRTWDQILDAAPVEYTTQKLDPNTKYNLFAFGIDANGNLTSPDITYVKFQTKESTFDVSKWYGYWEVTSPKQVQIGSDPMTNQPIEEIVDEPYTTILAIVPGEDLKEGEAYVYGFDGIFGLEMPAVGSFLSNNLKMINEYLLFEEETDYGPCAYSWNGHSFIESFGAFYMITGDYAPYTFTMAADGSVKITAYQGQISTGDVFTTDFYSLDNVITSGENEGASFIYTREDGLPAVYLNGAEMTATYLGALEEVTAHKLSKKVKAVHKMATPKAAAQKFSAAVEFAK
;
A
#
# COMPACT_ATOMS: atom_id res chain seq x y z
N MET A 1 2.69 -3.01 -24.30
CA MET A 1 2.63 -1.81 -23.47
C MET A 1 1.80 -2.11 -22.20
N LYS A 2 2.26 -3.04 -21.34
CA LYS A 2 1.55 -3.49 -20.11
C LYS A 2 2.50 -3.70 -18.92
N LYS A 3 3.55 -2.89 -18.75
CA LYS A 3 4.57 -3.13 -17.70
C LYS A 3 5.08 -1.87 -17.00
N LEU A 4 4.30 -0.79 -16.92
CA LEU A 4 4.83 0.48 -16.42
C LEU A 4 4.18 0.96 -15.10
N PHE A 5 3.64 0.06 -14.27
CA PHE A 5 2.97 0.45 -13.01
C PHE A 5 3.70 0.06 -11.74
N LEU A 6 5.02 -0.14 -11.79
CA LEU A 6 5.75 -0.80 -10.70
C LEU A 6 6.75 0.10 -9.97
N LEU A 7 6.39 1.34 -9.67
CA LEU A 7 7.39 2.25 -9.06
C LEU A 7 6.96 2.94 -7.76
N LEU A 8 5.97 2.46 -7.05
CA LEU A 8 5.68 3.06 -5.72
C LEU A 8 5.04 2.15 -4.68
N ALA A 9 4.97 0.85 -4.85
CA ALA A 9 4.65 -0.06 -3.74
C ALA A 9 4.85 -1.50 -4.21
N MET A 10 6.03 -2.06 -4.07
CA MET A 10 6.16 -3.51 -4.04
C MET A 10 6.55 -3.96 -2.65
N VAL A 11 5.57 -4.44 -1.94
CA VAL A 11 5.77 -5.34 -0.82
C VAL A 11 5.39 -6.75 -1.31
N GLY A 12 6.41 -7.53 -1.48
CA GLY A 12 6.51 -8.96 -1.34
C GLY A 12 5.48 -9.90 -1.90
N LEU A 13 5.85 -10.58 -2.99
CA LEU A 13 5.46 -11.97 -3.22
C LEU A 13 6.73 -12.82 -3.17
N ALA A 14 7.08 -13.31 -2.02
CA ALA A 14 8.10 -14.34 -1.88
C ALA A 14 7.45 -15.72 -2.04
N LEU A 15 7.51 -16.28 -3.25
CA LEU A 15 7.29 -17.72 -3.43
C LEU A 15 8.51 -18.45 -2.88
N ALA A 16 8.34 -19.11 -1.76
CA ALA A 16 9.32 -20.04 -1.21
C ALA A 16 9.42 -21.27 -2.11
N SER A 17 10.46 -21.29 -2.96
CA SER A 17 10.94 -22.53 -3.57
C SER A 17 12.11 -23.05 -2.74
N CYS A 18 11.87 -24.04 -1.90
CA CYS A 18 12.93 -24.82 -1.25
C CYS A 18 13.63 -25.70 -2.30
N THR A 19 14.89 -25.41 -2.57
CA THR A 19 15.83 -26.40 -3.10
C THR A 19 17.06 -26.42 -2.15
N PRO A 20 17.42 -27.57 -1.58
CA PRO A 20 18.60 -27.64 -0.73
C PRO A 20 19.81 -27.91 -1.60
N ASN A 21 20.76 -26.97 -1.69
CA ASN A 21 22.19 -27.30 -1.76
C ASN A 21 23.09 -26.08 -1.80
N GLY A 22 24.13 -26.11 -0.99
CA GLY A 22 25.37 -25.40 -1.18
C GLY A 22 25.44 -24.06 -0.46
N GLY A 23 26.04 -24.07 0.73
CA GLY A 23 26.38 -22.89 1.49
C GLY A 23 27.13 -21.84 0.68
N GLN A 24 26.59 -20.64 0.73
CA GLN A 24 27.35 -19.41 0.72
C GLN A 24 26.71 -18.51 1.75
N ASP A 25 27.50 -18.17 2.74
CA ASP A 25 27.14 -17.21 3.78
C ASP A 25 26.57 -15.95 3.11
N GLY A 26 25.35 -15.55 3.52
CA GLY A 26 24.78 -14.28 3.09
C GLY A 26 25.71 -13.14 3.50
N PRO A 27 25.73 -12.00 2.79
CA PRO A 27 26.60 -10.89 3.12
C PRO A 27 26.37 -10.47 4.56
N THR A 28 27.43 -10.53 5.34
CA THR A 28 27.47 -10.08 6.72
C THR A 28 27.10 -8.59 6.76
N PRO A 29 26.35 -8.08 7.73
CA PRO A 29 26.09 -6.65 7.87
C PRO A 29 27.43 -5.87 7.85
N GLY A 30 27.69 -5.11 6.79
CA GLY A 30 28.93 -4.35 6.62
C GLY A 30 29.81 -4.76 5.45
N ASP A 31 29.43 -5.75 4.65
CA ASP A 31 30.18 -6.13 3.44
C ASP A 31 29.79 -5.18 2.28
N ASN A 32 30.48 -4.03 2.23
CA ASN A 32 30.32 -3.01 1.17
C ASN A 32 31.05 -3.44 -0.12
N ASN A 33 30.80 -4.65 -0.61
CA ASN A 33 31.37 -5.09 -1.88
C ASN A 33 30.62 -4.40 -3.04
N VAL A 34 31.25 -3.39 -3.62
CA VAL A 34 30.68 -2.63 -4.75
C VAL A 34 30.74 -3.47 -6.01
N LEU A 35 29.60 -3.66 -6.64
CA LEU A 35 29.36 -4.48 -7.82
C LEU A 35 29.00 -3.61 -9.04
N GLY A 36 29.00 -4.20 -10.24
CA GLY A 36 28.62 -3.54 -11.49
C GLY A 36 29.70 -2.64 -12.06
N ALA A 37 29.33 -1.50 -12.66
CA ALA A 37 30.25 -0.60 -13.37
C ALA A 37 31.33 0.05 -12.50
N GLY A 38 31.11 0.12 -11.19
CA GLY A 38 32.08 0.65 -10.23
C GLY A 38 32.40 2.14 -10.39
N GLU A 39 31.49 2.93 -10.97
CA GLU A 39 31.67 4.36 -11.24
C GLU A 39 31.36 5.26 -10.04
N PHE A 40 30.76 4.69 -9.01
CA PHE A 40 30.40 5.36 -7.75
C PHE A 40 31.06 4.66 -6.57
N GLU A 41 31.37 5.42 -5.54
CA GLU A 41 31.62 4.89 -4.20
C GLU A 41 30.28 4.82 -3.50
N ILE A 42 29.80 3.61 -3.25
CA ILE A 42 28.52 3.35 -2.61
C ILE A 42 28.78 2.57 -1.33
N SER A 43 28.12 2.98 -0.25
CA SER A 43 28.16 2.25 1.02
C SER A 43 26.83 2.34 1.76
N VAL A 44 26.56 1.29 2.54
CA VAL A 44 25.42 1.20 3.44
C VAL A 44 25.94 0.91 4.84
N SER A 45 25.42 1.62 5.83
CA SER A 45 25.80 1.45 7.23
C SER A 45 24.58 1.59 8.14
N ASN A 46 24.75 1.28 9.43
CA ASN A 46 23.69 1.38 10.44
C ASN A 46 22.38 0.71 10.05
N VAL A 47 22.49 -0.47 9.40
CA VAL A 47 21.31 -1.21 8.93
C VAL A 47 20.48 -1.67 10.13
N GLY A 48 19.24 -1.19 10.19
CA GLY A 48 18.22 -1.53 11.18
C GLY A 48 17.21 -2.56 10.65
N GLU A 49 16.06 -2.65 11.29
CA GLU A 49 14.92 -3.44 10.82
C GLU A 49 14.25 -2.77 9.60
N THR A 50 14.07 -1.45 9.66
CA THR A 50 13.37 -0.67 8.63
C THR A 50 14.17 0.51 8.13
N SER A 51 15.45 0.61 8.49
CA SER A 51 16.29 1.78 8.21
C SER A 51 17.71 1.39 7.82
N ALA A 52 18.36 2.27 7.06
CA ALA A 52 19.78 2.20 6.77
C ALA A 52 20.33 3.59 6.44
N ASP A 53 21.62 3.81 6.72
CA ASP A 53 22.33 4.99 6.27
C ASP A 53 23.01 4.69 4.92
N LEU A 54 22.74 5.52 3.94
CA LEU A 54 23.16 5.36 2.55
C LEU A 54 24.15 6.46 2.20
N LYS A 55 25.20 6.10 1.48
CA LYS A 55 26.15 7.07 0.93
C LYS A 55 26.50 6.72 -0.50
N ILE A 56 26.43 7.71 -1.39
CA ILE A 56 26.78 7.59 -2.80
C ILE A 56 27.66 8.78 -3.19
N THR A 57 28.82 8.51 -3.75
CA THR A 57 29.76 9.54 -4.21
C THR A 57 30.21 9.18 -5.62
N PRO A 58 29.96 10.05 -6.62
CA PRO A 58 30.51 9.84 -7.97
C PRO A 58 32.05 9.90 -7.91
N LYS A 59 32.73 8.96 -8.57
CA LYS A 59 34.19 8.99 -8.67
C LYS A 59 34.71 10.10 -9.61
N GLN A 60 33.86 10.56 -10.53
CA GLN A 60 34.12 11.68 -11.40
C GLN A 60 33.39 12.93 -10.88
N GLU A 61 34.13 13.99 -10.60
CA GLU A 61 33.58 15.26 -10.13
C GLU A 61 32.64 15.88 -11.18
N GLY A 62 31.52 16.44 -10.71
CA GLY A 62 30.49 17.10 -11.54
C GLY A 62 29.61 16.15 -12.35
N ARG A 63 29.71 14.84 -12.12
CA ARG A 63 28.84 13.88 -12.77
C ARG A 63 27.43 13.91 -12.15
N THR A 64 26.42 14.07 -12.98
CA THR A 64 25.02 13.88 -12.60
C THR A 64 24.64 12.41 -12.64
N PHE A 65 23.75 11.97 -11.74
CA PHE A 65 23.38 10.57 -11.61
C PHE A 65 22.00 10.41 -10.98
N TYR A 66 21.39 9.26 -11.27
CA TYR A 66 20.23 8.73 -10.56
C TYR A 66 20.67 7.65 -9.59
N TRP A 67 19.95 7.55 -8.47
CA TRP A 67 20.13 6.48 -7.50
C TRP A 67 18.79 6.08 -6.87
N ASN A 68 18.71 4.84 -6.42
CA ASN A 68 17.55 4.35 -5.67
C ASN A 68 17.93 3.05 -4.92
N ILE A 69 16.95 2.50 -4.21
CA ILE A 69 17.02 1.20 -3.57
C ILE A 69 16.02 0.29 -4.28
N ALA A 70 16.42 -0.93 -4.59
CA ALA A 70 15.54 -1.98 -5.09
C ALA A 70 15.75 -3.26 -4.30
N THR A 71 14.73 -4.08 -4.17
CA THR A 71 14.86 -5.41 -3.59
C THR A 71 15.60 -6.36 -4.52
N ASP A 72 16.16 -7.45 -3.96
CA ASP A 72 16.73 -8.53 -4.80
C ASP A 72 15.65 -9.14 -5.72
N ALA A 73 14.38 -9.15 -5.30
CA ALA A 73 13.26 -9.66 -6.10
C ALA A 73 13.00 -8.77 -7.32
N GLU A 74 12.90 -7.44 -7.13
CA GLU A 74 12.74 -6.48 -8.24
C GLU A 74 13.89 -6.58 -9.23
N LEU A 75 15.14 -6.65 -8.75
CA LEU A 75 16.29 -6.78 -9.62
C LEU A 75 16.26 -8.11 -10.41
N ALA A 76 15.76 -9.18 -9.81
CA ALA A 76 15.66 -10.51 -10.43
C ALA A 76 14.59 -10.63 -11.53
N GLU A 77 13.66 -9.68 -11.65
CA GLU A 77 12.69 -9.63 -12.73
C GLU A 77 13.35 -9.32 -14.10
N PHE A 78 14.55 -8.77 -14.07
CA PHE A 78 15.30 -8.41 -15.26
C PHE A 78 16.40 -9.45 -15.57
N ALA A 79 16.60 -9.71 -16.85
CA ALA A 79 17.60 -10.67 -17.29
C ALA A 79 19.05 -10.22 -16.94
N THR A 80 19.26 -8.92 -16.83
CA THR A 80 20.58 -8.32 -16.51
C THR A 80 20.39 -7.00 -15.76
N THR A 81 21.42 -6.56 -15.02
CA THR A 81 21.46 -5.24 -14.38
C THR A 81 21.40 -4.10 -15.38
N VAL A 82 21.90 -4.30 -16.60
CA VAL A 82 21.77 -3.33 -17.70
C VAL A 82 20.31 -3.16 -18.11
N ALA A 83 19.58 -4.27 -18.28
CA ALA A 83 18.16 -4.20 -18.62
C ALA A 83 17.33 -3.50 -17.53
N PHE A 84 17.64 -3.73 -16.25
CA PHE A 84 17.08 -3.02 -15.12
C PHE A 84 17.37 -1.51 -15.17
N MET A 85 18.63 -1.13 -15.42
CA MET A 85 19.05 0.27 -15.58
C MET A 85 18.32 0.96 -16.73
N GLU A 86 18.23 0.27 -17.90
CA GLU A 86 17.57 0.81 -19.10
C GLU A 86 16.06 1.01 -18.88
N ASP A 87 15.41 0.17 -18.09
CA ASP A 87 13.99 0.31 -17.75
C ASP A 87 13.75 1.59 -16.95
N TYR A 88 14.52 1.83 -15.89
CA TYR A 88 14.47 3.07 -15.12
C TYR A 88 14.78 4.31 -15.98
N TYR A 89 15.82 4.23 -16.79
CA TYR A 89 16.20 5.32 -17.69
C TYR A 89 15.09 5.66 -18.67
N ASN A 90 14.48 4.66 -19.32
CA ASN A 90 13.39 4.87 -20.28
C ASN A 90 12.14 5.44 -19.63
N TYR A 91 11.84 5.04 -18.40
CA TYR A 91 10.76 5.61 -17.61
C TYR A 91 10.98 7.12 -17.40
N PHE A 92 12.13 7.53 -16.88
CA PHE A 92 12.40 8.95 -16.66
C PHE A 92 12.48 9.75 -17.95
N LYS A 93 13.07 9.20 -18.98
CA LYS A 93 13.11 9.82 -20.29
C LYS A 93 11.70 10.11 -20.82
N SER A 94 10.80 9.14 -20.73
CA SER A 94 9.40 9.33 -21.11
C SER A 94 8.72 10.41 -20.28
N ALA A 95 8.94 10.45 -18.96
CA ALA A 95 8.37 11.48 -18.09
C ALA A 95 8.87 12.90 -18.43
N VAL A 96 10.14 13.03 -18.81
CA VAL A 96 10.72 14.32 -19.23
C VAL A 96 10.23 14.71 -20.60
N GLU A 97 10.14 13.80 -21.57
CA GLU A 97 9.63 14.05 -22.90
C GLU A 97 8.15 14.49 -22.88
N GLN A 98 7.38 13.99 -21.93
CA GLN A 98 5.99 14.38 -21.68
C GLN A 98 5.84 15.69 -20.89
N GLY A 99 6.93 16.27 -20.42
CA GLY A 99 6.92 17.49 -19.62
C GLY A 99 6.42 17.32 -18.17
N VAL A 100 6.30 16.08 -17.69
CA VAL A 100 5.87 15.75 -16.32
C VAL A 100 6.96 16.08 -15.32
N ARG A 101 8.24 15.89 -15.69
CA ARG A 101 9.44 16.17 -14.87
C ARG A 101 10.54 16.78 -15.71
N THR A 102 11.57 17.32 -15.04
CA THR A 102 12.83 17.73 -15.66
C THR A 102 13.99 16.88 -15.12
N TRP A 103 15.10 16.81 -15.87
CA TRP A 103 16.27 16.07 -15.40
C TRP A 103 16.82 16.60 -14.08
N ASP A 104 16.78 17.91 -13.83
CA ASP A 104 17.23 18.52 -12.58
C ASP A 104 16.37 18.09 -11.36
N GLN A 105 15.15 17.63 -11.59
CA GLN A 105 14.28 17.08 -10.54
C GLN A 105 14.53 15.60 -10.26
N ILE A 106 15.24 14.92 -11.14
CA ILE A 106 15.47 13.47 -11.10
C ILE A 106 16.89 13.15 -10.66
N LEU A 107 17.85 14.00 -11.04
CA LEU A 107 19.28 13.72 -10.92
C LEU A 107 19.93 14.50 -9.78
N ASP A 108 20.81 13.82 -9.09
CA ASP A 108 21.75 14.45 -8.15
C ASP A 108 23.07 14.81 -8.85
N ALA A 109 23.66 15.95 -8.46
CA ALA A 109 24.95 16.42 -8.96
C ALA A 109 26.04 16.48 -7.87
N ALA A 110 25.70 16.14 -6.64
CA ALA A 110 26.57 16.14 -5.46
C ALA A 110 26.51 14.79 -4.74
N PRO A 111 27.51 14.46 -3.92
CA PRO A 111 27.43 13.28 -3.06
C PRO A 111 26.16 13.25 -2.23
N VAL A 112 25.55 12.08 -2.13
CA VAL A 112 24.32 11.85 -1.36
C VAL A 112 24.67 11.14 -0.06
N GLU A 113 24.16 11.67 1.04
CA GLU A 113 24.08 11.00 2.36
C GLU A 113 22.61 11.04 2.80
N TYR A 114 22.01 9.87 2.96
CA TYR A 114 20.58 9.74 3.23
C TYR A 114 20.30 8.60 4.21
N THR A 115 19.44 8.84 5.20
CA THR A 115 18.93 7.79 6.07
C THR A 115 17.53 7.41 5.62
N THR A 116 17.36 6.20 5.12
CA THR A 116 16.03 5.66 4.80
C THR A 116 15.37 5.07 6.06
N GLN A 117 14.04 5.14 6.14
CA GLN A 117 13.23 4.59 7.25
C GLN A 117 12.00 3.82 6.76
N LYS A 118 12.01 3.37 5.50
CA LYS A 118 10.85 2.73 4.86
C LYS A 118 11.22 1.37 4.26
N LEU A 119 12.24 0.72 4.80
CA LEU A 119 12.65 -0.62 4.38
C LEU A 119 11.82 -1.68 5.09
N ASP A 120 11.62 -2.81 4.44
CA ASP A 120 11.00 -3.98 5.04
C ASP A 120 12.02 -4.77 5.88
N PRO A 121 11.64 -5.32 7.05
CA PRO A 121 12.52 -6.17 7.82
C PRO A 121 12.91 -7.45 7.08
N ASN A 122 14.05 -8.01 7.44
CA ASN A 122 14.59 -9.27 6.89
C ASN A 122 14.63 -9.33 5.36
N THR A 123 14.73 -8.18 4.70
CA THR A 123 14.64 -8.05 3.25
C THR A 123 15.99 -7.69 2.65
N LYS A 124 16.32 -8.34 1.53
CA LYS A 124 17.55 -8.08 0.76
C LYS A 124 17.32 -6.95 -0.22
N TYR A 125 18.19 -5.97 -0.17
CA TYR A 125 18.15 -4.76 -0.98
C TYR A 125 19.45 -4.54 -1.76
N ASN A 126 19.33 -3.77 -2.82
CA ASN A 126 20.41 -3.24 -3.63
C ASN A 126 20.31 -1.72 -3.62
N LEU A 127 21.28 -1.02 -3.02
CA LEU A 127 21.46 0.40 -3.25
C LEU A 127 22.23 0.56 -4.55
N PHE A 128 21.68 1.24 -5.54
CA PHE A 128 22.29 1.38 -6.86
C PHE A 128 22.32 2.82 -7.35
N ALA A 129 23.27 3.10 -8.26
CA ALA A 129 23.37 4.37 -8.95
C ALA A 129 23.88 4.17 -10.38
N PHE A 130 23.49 5.07 -11.29
CA PHE A 130 24.00 5.16 -12.64
C PHE A 130 23.96 6.60 -13.15
N GLY A 131 24.88 6.93 -14.08
CA GLY A 131 25.04 8.27 -14.60
C GLY A 131 24.09 8.59 -15.74
N ILE A 132 23.49 9.76 -15.68
CA ILE A 132 22.79 10.43 -16.76
C ILE A 132 23.30 11.86 -16.81
N ASP A 133 23.64 12.37 -17.98
CA ASP A 133 24.10 13.77 -18.12
C ASP A 133 22.93 14.78 -18.06
N ALA A 134 23.25 16.06 -17.95
CA ALA A 134 22.24 17.13 -17.89
C ALA A 134 21.37 17.24 -19.16
N ASN A 135 21.79 16.64 -20.28
CA ASN A 135 21.02 16.57 -21.52
C ASN A 135 20.13 15.32 -21.58
N GLY A 136 20.18 14.48 -20.55
CA GLY A 136 19.41 13.24 -20.47
C GLY A 136 20.04 12.06 -21.20
N ASN A 137 21.34 12.08 -21.49
CA ASN A 137 22.02 10.93 -22.09
C ASN A 137 22.54 10.00 -21.01
N LEU A 138 22.27 8.70 -21.16
CA LEU A 138 22.83 7.67 -20.30
C LEU A 138 24.35 7.65 -20.46
N THR A 139 25.09 7.76 -19.34
CA THR A 139 26.57 7.84 -19.34
C THR A 139 27.23 6.64 -18.65
N SER A 140 26.48 5.83 -17.93
CA SER A 140 26.92 4.56 -17.33
C SER A 140 26.66 3.38 -18.26
N PRO A 141 27.59 2.41 -18.38
CA PRO A 141 27.35 1.17 -19.12
C PRO A 141 26.50 0.16 -18.33
N ASP A 142 26.39 0.31 -17.02
CA ASP A 142 25.66 -0.55 -16.09
C ASP A 142 25.44 0.21 -14.77
N ILE A 143 24.60 -0.30 -13.88
CA ILE A 143 24.52 0.21 -12.52
C ILE A 143 25.80 -0.08 -11.73
N THR A 144 26.11 0.80 -10.77
CA THR A 144 27.02 0.49 -9.65
C THR A 144 26.13 0.23 -8.44
N TYR A 145 26.30 -0.87 -7.72
CA TYR A 145 25.43 -1.22 -6.60
C TYR A 145 26.13 -1.95 -5.47
N VAL A 146 25.52 -1.91 -4.28
CA VAL A 146 25.92 -2.66 -3.10
C VAL A 146 24.69 -3.37 -2.53
N LYS A 147 24.88 -4.63 -2.10
CA LYS A 147 23.86 -5.44 -1.46
C LYS A 147 23.88 -5.26 0.04
N PHE A 148 22.71 -5.21 0.64
CA PHE A 148 22.56 -5.26 2.08
C PHE A 148 21.27 -5.98 2.46
N GLN A 149 21.14 -6.38 3.72
CA GLN A 149 19.93 -6.99 4.24
C GLN A 149 19.54 -6.30 5.54
N THR A 150 18.29 -5.91 5.66
CA THR A 150 17.71 -5.39 6.90
C THR A 150 17.66 -6.48 7.96
N LYS A 151 17.68 -6.07 9.23
CA LYS A 151 17.54 -7.00 10.35
C LYS A 151 16.12 -7.57 10.37
N GLU A 152 15.99 -8.76 10.98
CA GLU A 152 14.67 -9.31 11.29
C GLU A 152 13.93 -8.38 12.25
N SER A 153 12.59 -8.35 12.13
CA SER A 153 11.78 -7.61 13.10
C SER A 153 11.80 -8.31 14.46
N THR A 154 12.04 -7.53 15.48
CA THR A 154 11.92 -7.97 16.88
C THR A 154 10.56 -7.63 17.48
N PHE A 155 9.67 -7.02 16.69
CA PHE A 155 8.34 -6.64 17.14
C PHE A 155 7.46 -7.90 17.33
N ASP A 156 6.86 -8.01 18.49
CA ASP A 156 5.90 -9.07 18.80
C ASP A 156 4.53 -8.72 18.20
N VAL A 157 4.21 -9.32 17.06
CA VAL A 157 2.95 -9.09 16.33
C VAL A 157 1.71 -9.51 17.12
N SER A 158 1.86 -10.37 18.13
CA SER A 158 0.73 -10.78 18.96
C SER A 158 0.08 -9.62 19.73
N LYS A 159 0.81 -8.53 19.90
CA LYS A 159 0.30 -7.29 20.50
C LYS A 159 -0.81 -6.64 19.68
N TRP A 160 -0.89 -6.95 18.39
CA TRP A 160 -1.97 -6.48 17.55
C TRP A 160 -3.26 -7.26 17.72
N TYR A 161 -3.19 -8.53 18.10
CA TYR A 161 -4.36 -9.40 18.14
C TYR A 161 -5.31 -9.01 19.28
N GLY A 162 -6.56 -8.79 18.91
CA GLY A 162 -7.59 -8.36 19.86
C GLY A 162 -8.57 -7.38 19.24
N TYR A 163 -9.30 -6.70 20.12
CA TYR A 163 -10.29 -5.70 19.74
C TYR A 163 -9.75 -4.29 19.93
N TRP A 164 -10.01 -3.45 18.96
CA TRP A 164 -9.56 -2.06 18.92
C TRP A 164 -10.74 -1.13 18.66
N GLU A 165 -10.95 -0.15 19.51
CA GLU A 165 -11.87 0.95 19.24
C GLU A 165 -11.14 1.99 18.38
N VAL A 166 -11.62 2.18 17.14
CA VAL A 166 -11.03 3.14 16.20
C VAL A 166 -11.97 4.31 16.01
N THR A 167 -11.45 5.51 16.17
CA THR A 167 -12.18 6.76 16.01
C THR A 167 -11.52 7.62 14.96
N SER A 168 -12.31 8.08 13.99
CA SER A 168 -11.95 9.15 13.06
C SER A 168 -12.68 10.44 13.41
N PRO A 169 -12.06 11.62 13.20
CA PRO A 169 -12.69 12.91 13.46
C PRO A 169 -13.83 13.23 12.48
N LYS A 170 -13.84 12.58 11.34
CA LYS A 170 -14.84 12.71 10.29
C LYS A 170 -15.33 11.35 9.86
N GLN A 171 -16.43 11.31 9.13
CA GLN A 171 -16.98 10.10 8.53
C GLN A 171 -17.28 10.32 7.05
N VAL A 172 -17.28 9.23 6.28
CA VAL A 172 -17.78 9.22 4.91
C VAL A 172 -19.12 8.52 4.90
N GLN A 173 -20.12 9.13 4.27
CA GLN A 173 -21.45 8.55 4.08
C GLN A 173 -21.67 8.24 2.61
N ILE A 174 -22.00 6.98 2.32
CA ILE A 174 -22.28 6.48 0.98
C ILE A 174 -23.63 5.79 0.98
N GLY A 175 -24.49 6.17 0.05
CA GLY A 175 -25.81 5.55 -0.04
C GLY A 175 -26.80 6.34 -0.90
N SER A 176 -28.07 6.20 -0.56
CA SER A 176 -29.17 6.95 -1.18
C SER A 176 -30.04 7.57 -0.12
N ASP A 177 -30.49 8.79 -0.32
CA ASP A 177 -31.49 9.43 0.51
C ASP A 177 -32.81 8.63 0.40
N PRO A 178 -33.32 8.07 1.51
CA PRO A 178 -34.51 7.22 1.47
C PRO A 178 -35.78 7.97 1.07
N MET A 179 -35.79 9.31 1.12
CA MET A 179 -36.95 10.13 0.77
C MET A 179 -36.93 10.60 -0.69
N THR A 180 -35.74 10.91 -1.19
CA THR A 180 -35.56 11.50 -2.54
C THR A 180 -34.97 10.51 -3.54
N ASN A 181 -34.43 9.39 -3.06
CA ASN A 181 -33.69 8.39 -3.82
C ASN A 181 -32.49 9.00 -4.59
N GLN A 182 -31.97 10.11 -4.08
CA GLN A 182 -30.75 10.73 -4.62
C GLN A 182 -29.50 10.09 -3.98
N PRO A 183 -28.40 9.94 -4.72
CA PRO A 183 -27.17 9.44 -4.17
C PRO A 183 -26.64 10.36 -3.07
N ILE A 184 -26.14 9.74 -2.00
CA ILE A 184 -25.39 10.41 -0.94
C ILE A 184 -23.94 9.93 -1.05
N GLU A 185 -23.04 10.86 -1.27
CA GLU A 185 -21.59 10.63 -1.33
C GLU A 185 -20.91 11.84 -0.72
N GLU A 186 -20.73 11.83 0.59
CA GLU A 186 -20.20 13.00 1.28
C GLU A 186 -19.25 12.67 2.44
N ILE A 187 -18.30 13.57 2.66
CA ILE A 187 -17.49 13.62 3.87
C ILE A 187 -18.22 14.51 4.88
N VAL A 188 -18.64 13.91 6.00
CA VAL A 188 -19.37 14.59 7.07
C VAL A 188 -18.40 14.94 8.19
N ASP A 189 -18.46 16.18 8.65
CA ASP A 189 -17.58 16.70 9.74
C ASP A 189 -18.14 16.31 11.12
N GLU A 190 -18.35 15.01 11.30
CA GLU A 190 -18.80 14.38 12.54
C GLU A 190 -17.93 13.16 12.86
N PRO A 191 -17.52 12.96 14.13
CA PRO A 191 -16.72 11.81 14.52
C PRO A 191 -17.46 10.49 14.29
N TYR A 192 -16.72 9.48 13.85
CA TYR A 192 -17.22 8.11 13.73
C TYR A 192 -16.29 7.14 14.49
N THR A 193 -16.91 6.24 15.23
CA THR A 193 -16.21 5.21 16.01
C THR A 193 -16.72 3.83 15.64
N THR A 194 -15.79 2.93 15.33
CA THR A 194 -16.07 1.50 15.10
C THR A 194 -15.15 0.62 15.93
N ILE A 195 -15.46 -0.67 15.98
CA ILE A 195 -14.59 -1.67 16.61
C ILE A 195 -14.00 -2.53 15.52
N LEU A 196 -12.66 -2.59 15.46
CA LEU A 196 -11.94 -3.54 14.65
C LEU A 196 -11.55 -4.75 15.50
N ALA A 197 -11.61 -5.95 14.89
CA ALA A 197 -11.02 -7.15 15.46
C ALA A 197 -9.85 -7.60 14.56
N ILE A 198 -8.66 -7.64 15.12
CA ILE A 198 -7.45 -8.12 14.45
C ILE A 198 -7.19 -9.53 14.95
N VAL A 199 -7.22 -10.51 14.03
CA VAL A 199 -7.08 -11.91 14.35
C VAL A 199 -6.03 -12.59 13.48
N PRO A 200 -5.27 -13.58 14.01
CA PRO A 200 -4.37 -14.36 13.17
C PRO A 200 -5.14 -15.13 12.10
N GLY A 201 -4.64 -15.16 10.88
CA GLY A 201 -5.20 -15.95 9.79
C GLY A 201 -4.37 -17.22 9.58
N GLU A 202 -4.94 -18.39 9.87
CA GLU A 202 -4.20 -19.67 9.69
C GLU A 202 -3.97 -20.02 8.21
N ASP A 203 -4.79 -19.47 7.33
CA ASP A 203 -4.77 -19.67 5.87
C ASP A 203 -4.14 -18.49 5.11
N LEU A 204 -3.70 -17.45 5.81
CA LEU A 204 -3.00 -16.32 5.26
C LEU A 204 -1.49 -16.57 5.14
N LYS A 205 -0.79 -15.71 4.44
CA LYS A 205 0.67 -15.74 4.39
C LYS A 205 1.24 -15.38 5.77
N GLU A 206 2.43 -15.88 6.04
CA GLU A 206 3.16 -15.49 7.25
C GLU A 206 3.31 -13.96 7.31
N GLY A 207 2.98 -13.38 8.46
CA GLY A 207 2.99 -11.93 8.64
C GLY A 207 1.72 -11.20 8.20
N GLU A 208 0.65 -11.93 7.88
CA GLU A 208 -0.66 -11.34 7.59
C GLU A 208 -1.68 -11.64 8.70
N ALA A 209 -2.71 -10.82 8.78
CA ALA A 209 -3.82 -10.98 9.73
C ALA A 209 -5.14 -10.55 9.11
N TYR A 210 -6.22 -11.16 9.55
CA TYR A 210 -7.56 -10.66 9.26
C TYR A 210 -7.91 -9.44 10.12
N VAL A 211 -8.54 -8.45 9.50
CA VAL A 211 -9.01 -7.24 10.15
C VAL A 211 -10.49 -7.04 9.83
N TYR A 212 -11.33 -7.27 10.81
CA TYR A 212 -12.79 -7.12 10.70
C TYR A 212 -13.22 -5.75 11.19
N GLY A 213 -14.37 -5.26 10.70
CA GLY A 213 -15.06 -4.08 11.23
C GLY A 213 -14.73 -2.75 10.56
N PHE A 214 -13.98 -2.75 9.44
CA PHE A 214 -13.76 -1.53 8.66
C PHE A 214 -15.03 -1.02 8.00
N ASP A 215 -15.83 -1.96 7.57
CA ASP A 215 -17.03 -1.69 6.82
C ASP A 215 -18.22 -1.58 7.79
N GLY A 216 -18.88 -0.45 7.81
CA GLY A 216 -20.08 -0.22 8.61
C GLY A 216 -21.30 -1.04 8.14
N ILE A 217 -21.19 -1.77 7.01
CA ILE A 217 -22.24 -2.61 6.45
C ILE A 217 -22.13 -4.03 6.97
N PHE A 218 -20.97 -4.65 6.85
CA PHE A 218 -20.76 -6.08 7.16
C PHE A 218 -20.32 -6.32 8.62
N GLY A 219 -19.92 -5.28 9.32
CA GLY A 219 -19.49 -5.40 10.71
C GLY A 219 -18.29 -6.34 10.88
N LEU A 220 -18.50 -7.49 11.53
CA LEU A 220 -17.46 -8.51 11.75
C LEU A 220 -17.61 -9.74 10.84
N GLU A 221 -18.32 -9.66 9.72
CA GLU A 221 -18.58 -10.81 8.86
C GLU A 221 -17.57 -10.95 7.73
N MET A 222 -17.14 -9.82 7.15
CA MET A 222 -16.23 -9.80 6.00
C MET A 222 -14.89 -9.16 6.39
N PRO A 223 -13.80 -9.96 6.49
CA PRO A 223 -12.51 -9.44 6.88
C PRO A 223 -11.77 -8.77 5.71
N ALA A 224 -11.13 -7.66 6.00
CA ALA A 224 -10.00 -7.20 5.24
C ALA A 224 -8.72 -7.94 5.68
N VAL A 225 -7.62 -7.79 4.95
CA VAL A 225 -6.33 -8.34 5.33
C VAL A 225 -5.33 -7.22 5.53
N GLY A 226 -4.55 -7.34 6.57
CA GLY A 226 -3.41 -6.48 6.85
C GLY A 226 -2.11 -7.28 6.92
N SER A 227 -1.02 -6.69 6.49
CA SER A 227 0.33 -7.25 6.55
C SER A 227 1.14 -6.54 7.63
N PHE A 228 1.82 -7.33 8.47
CA PHE A 228 2.69 -6.80 9.50
C PHE A 228 4.06 -6.43 8.95
N LEU A 229 4.49 -5.23 9.30
CA LEU A 229 5.80 -4.73 8.96
C LEU A 229 6.42 -4.06 10.17
N SER A 230 7.24 -4.80 10.95
CA SER A 230 7.72 -4.34 12.25
C SER A 230 6.53 -3.96 13.16
N ASN A 231 6.49 -2.76 13.68
CA ASN A 231 5.39 -2.25 14.51
C ASN A 231 4.21 -1.68 13.70
N ASN A 232 4.18 -1.88 12.40
CA ASN A 232 3.09 -1.43 11.54
C ASN A 232 2.20 -2.59 11.13
N LEU A 233 0.90 -2.31 10.97
CA LEU A 233 -0.06 -3.15 10.27
C LEU A 233 -0.55 -2.34 9.06
N LYS A 234 -0.21 -2.78 7.86
CA LYS A 234 -0.58 -2.15 6.58
C LYS A 234 -1.77 -2.88 5.99
N MET A 235 -2.86 -2.19 5.73
CA MET A 235 -4.01 -2.77 5.03
C MET A 235 -3.66 -3.04 3.57
N ILE A 236 -4.09 -4.18 3.06
CA ILE A 236 -3.81 -4.60 1.67
C ILE A 236 -4.93 -4.09 0.76
N ASN A 237 -4.58 -3.25 -0.22
CA ASN A 237 -5.51 -2.81 -1.25
C ASN A 237 -5.75 -3.91 -2.29
N GLU A 238 -6.93 -3.90 -2.93
CA GLU A 238 -7.33 -4.90 -3.93
C GLU A 238 -7.24 -6.35 -3.42
N TYR A 239 -7.39 -6.55 -2.10
CA TYR A 239 -7.40 -7.91 -1.55
C TYR A 239 -8.66 -8.64 -2.01
N LEU A 240 -8.48 -9.63 -2.90
CA LEU A 240 -9.55 -10.47 -3.40
C LEU A 240 -10.05 -11.42 -2.30
N LEU A 241 -11.29 -11.27 -1.90
CA LEU A 241 -11.92 -12.12 -0.88
C LEU A 241 -12.53 -13.38 -1.50
N PHE A 242 -13.35 -13.21 -2.54
CA PHE A 242 -13.94 -14.30 -3.33
C PHE A 242 -14.45 -13.78 -4.68
N GLU A 243 -14.85 -14.73 -5.55
CA GLU A 243 -15.48 -14.45 -6.85
C GLU A 243 -16.81 -15.18 -6.93
N GLU A 244 -17.80 -14.61 -7.61
CA GLU A 244 -19.06 -15.26 -7.90
C GLU A 244 -19.63 -14.83 -9.26
N GLU A 245 -20.48 -15.69 -9.85
CA GLU A 245 -21.23 -15.35 -11.05
C GLU A 245 -22.48 -14.55 -10.68
N THR A 246 -22.69 -13.43 -11.34
CA THR A 246 -23.85 -12.58 -11.16
C THR A 246 -24.60 -12.37 -12.48
N ASP A 247 -25.80 -11.79 -12.41
CA ASP A 247 -26.59 -11.44 -13.59
C ASP A 247 -25.87 -10.39 -14.51
N TYR A 248 -24.83 -9.73 -13.99
CA TYR A 248 -24.04 -8.74 -14.71
C TYR A 248 -22.72 -9.29 -15.25
N GLY A 249 -22.37 -10.52 -14.92
CA GLY A 249 -21.14 -11.22 -15.23
C GLY A 249 -20.37 -11.68 -13.99
N PRO A 250 -19.19 -12.30 -14.18
CA PRO A 250 -18.32 -12.68 -13.08
C PRO A 250 -17.90 -11.44 -12.26
N CYS A 251 -18.06 -11.51 -10.96
CA CYS A 251 -17.70 -10.46 -10.02
C CYS A 251 -16.62 -10.93 -9.06
N ALA A 252 -15.60 -10.11 -8.86
CA ALA A 252 -14.61 -10.22 -7.80
C ALA A 252 -14.99 -9.30 -6.65
N TYR A 253 -14.96 -9.83 -5.43
CA TYR A 253 -15.20 -9.08 -4.19
C TYR A 253 -13.86 -8.79 -3.56
N SER A 254 -13.50 -7.51 -3.53
CA SER A 254 -12.20 -7.07 -3.03
C SER A 254 -12.30 -5.84 -2.14
N TRP A 255 -11.37 -5.75 -1.19
CA TRP A 255 -11.24 -4.59 -0.32
C TRP A 255 -10.40 -3.50 -1.00
N ASN A 256 -10.97 -2.29 -1.12
CA ASN A 256 -10.36 -1.18 -1.85
C ASN A 256 -10.42 0.12 -1.07
N GLY A 257 -9.36 0.95 -1.25
CA GLY A 257 -9.33 2.32 -0.79
C GLY A 257 -10.01 3.26 -1.79
N HIS A 258 -10.73 4.25 -1.27
CA HIS A 258 -11.42 5.27 -2.04
C HIS A 258 -10.97 6.66 -1.64
N SER A 259 -10.93 7.57 -2.61
CA SER A 259 -10.59 8.97 -2.38
C SER A 259 -11.51 9.90 -3.14
N PHE A 260 -11.88 11.01 -2.52
CA PHE A 260 -12.57 12.09 -3.20
C PHE A 260 -11.58 12.89 -4.05
N ILE A 261 -11.82 12.95 -5.34
CA ILE A 261 -10.97 13.70 -6.29
C ILE A 261 -11.68 15.00 -6.62
N GLU A 262 -11.15 16.11 -6.11
CA GLU A 262 -11.79 17.43 -6.23
C GLU A 262 -12.03 17.84 -7.68
N SER A 263 -11.08 17.56 -8.58
CA SER A 263 -11.21 17.91 -10.01
C SER A 263 -12.36 17.17 -10.70
N PHE A 264 -12.82 16.06 -10.17
CA PHE A 264 -13.92 15.26 -10.70
C PHE A 264 -15.20 15.38 -9.86
N GLY A 265 -15.10 15.88 -8.62
CA GLY A 265 -16.23 16.08 -7.72
C GLY A 265 -16.89 14.79 -7.23
N ALA A 266 -16.16 13.67 -7.19
CA ALA A 266 -16.68 12.37 -6.79
C ALA A 266 -15.61 11.50 -6.11
N PHE A 267 -16.05 10.44 -5.42
CA PHE A 267 -15.17 9.39 -4.91
C PHE A 267 -14.76 8.42 -6.03
N TYR A 268 -13.52 8.01 -5.98
CA TYR A 268 -12.95 7.03 -6.90
C TYR A 268 -12.24 5.93 -6.12
N MET A 269 -12.42 4.70 -6.56
CA MET A 269 -11.63 3.57 -6.14
C MET A 269 -10.20 3.76 -6.63
N ILE A 270 -9.25 3.69 -5.72
CA ILE A 270 -7.83 3.83 -6.02
C ILE A 270 -7.25 2.44 -6.24
N THR A 271 -6.78 2.18 -7.44
CA THR A 271 -6.16 0.90 -7.80
C THR A 271 -4.65 0.92 -7.63
N GLY A 272 -4.05 -0.25 -7.46
CA GLY A 272 -2.61 -0.44 -7.35
C GLY A 272 -2.15 -0.92 -5.97
N ASP A 273 -0.88 -1.28 -5.91
CA ASP A 273 -0.26 -1.86 -4.73
C ASP A 273 0.17 -0.75 -3.74
N TYR A 274 -0.73 -0.34 -2.89
CA TYR A 274 -0.50 0.61 -1.80
C TYR A 274 -1.30 0.18 -0.57
N ALA A 275 -0.91 0.68 0.60
CA ALA A 275 -1.67 0.44 1.83
C ALA A 275 -2.66 1.59 2.08
N PRO A 276 -3.97 1.41 1.89
CA PRO A 276 -4.98 2.45 2.14
C PRO A 276 -4.85 3.05 3.53
N TYR A 277 -4.62 2.21 4.53
CA TYR A 277 -4.34 2.59 5.91
C TYR A 277 -3.11 1.87 6.44
N THR A 278 -2.32 2.59 7.22
CA THR A 278 -1.21 2.04 8.00
C THR A 278 -1.44 2.36 9.47
N PHE A 279 -1.51 1.32 10.29
CA PHE A 279 -1.55 1.40 11.73
C PHE A 279 -0.13 1.31 12.26
N THR A 280 0.29 2.25 13.08
CA THR A 280 1.64 2.27 13.68
C THR A 280 1.51 2.23 15.19
N MET A 281 2.05 1.18 15.82
CA MET A 281 2.07 1.04 17.26
C MET A 281 3.34 1.69 17.82
N ALA A 282 3.17 2.65 18.74
CA ALA A 282 4.28 3.24 19.47
C ALA A 282 4.78 2.31 20.60
N ALA A 283 5.93 2.63 21.16
CA ALA A 283 6.53 1.83 22.24
C ALA A 283 5.66 1.76 23.52
N ASP A 284 4.82 2.76 23.74
CA ASP A 284 3.86 2.81 24.87
C ASP A 284 2.54 2.06 24.58
N GLY A 285 2.41 1.44 23.39
CA GLY A 285 1.22 0.72 22.95
C GLY A 285 0.13 1.59 22.32
N SER A 286 0.31 2.90 22.25
CA SER A 286 -0.61 3.76 21.52
C SER A 286 -0.51 3.49 20.01
N VAL A 287 -1.65 3.60 19.31
CA VAL A 287 -1.71 3.33 17.87
C VAL A 287 -2.19 4.59 17.14
N LYS A 288 -1.41 5.01 16.16
CA LYS A 288 -1.79 6.01 15.17
C LYS A 288 -2.13 5.32 13.86
N ILE A 289 -3.18 5.77 13.21
CA ILE A 289 -3.58 5.30 11.90
C ILE A 289 -3.40 6.43 10.90
N THR A 290 -2.69 6.17 9.81
CA THR A 290 -2.48 7.12 8.73
C THR A 290 -3.05 6.60 7.44
N ALA A 291 -3.73 7.47 6.69
CA ALA A 291 -4.18 7.20 5.34
C ALA A 291 -3.04 7.38 4.34
N TYR A 292 -3.08 6.62 3.27
CA TYR A 292 -2.16 6.81 2.14
C TYR A 292 -2.43 8.15 1.46
N GLN A 293 -1.36 8.82 1.07
CA GLN A 293 -1.40 10.01 0.22
C GLN A 293 -0.63 9.72 -1.06
N GLY A 294 -1.24 10.03 -2.19
CA GLY A 294 -0.66 9.84 -3.50
C GLY A 294 -0.99 11.01 -4.42
N GLN A 295 -0.57 10.90 -5.66
CA GLN A 295 -0.82 11.89 -6.70
C GLN A 295 -1.27 11.17 -7.98
N ILE A 296 -2.34 11.64 -8.58
CA ILE A 296 -2.80 11.15 -9.87
C ILE A 296 -2.10 11.88 -11.02
N SER A 297 -2.26 11.37 -12.23
CA SER A 297 -1.60 11.89 -13.43
C SER A 297 -1.93 13.33 -13.79
N THR A 298 -3.11 13.81 -13.39
CA THR A 298 -3.51 15.21 -13.53
C THR A 298 -2.74 16.15 -12.62
N GLY A 299 -1.98 15.60 -11.65
CA GLY A 299 -1.27 16.36 -10.64
C GLY A 299 -2.04 16.53 -9.33
N ASP A 300 -3.31 16.13 -9.28
CA ASP A 300 -4.11 16.20 -8.05
C ASP A 300 -3.55 15.24 -6.98
N VAL A 301 -3.45 15.74 -5.76
CA VAL A 301 -3.10 14.93 -4.60
C VAL A 301 -4.38 14.32 -4.05
N PHE A 302 -4.34 13.04 -3.72
CA PHE A 302 -5.42 12.36 -3.03
C PHE A 302 -4.96 11.79 -1.69
N THR A 303 -5.92 11.61 -0.78
CA THR A 303 -5.73 10.88 0.48
C THR A 303 -6.81 9.82 0.53
N THR A 304 -6.49 8.61 0.98
CA THR A 304 -7.54 7.59 1.17
C THR A 304 -8.58 8.10 2.17
N ASP A 305 -9.80 8.29 1.72
CA ASP A 305 -10.90 8.78 2.55
C ASP A 305 -11.62 7.64 3.28
N PHE A 306 -11.82 6.51 2.60
CA PHE A 306 -12.39 5.33 3.24
C PHE A 306 -11.92 4.03 2.58
N TYR A 307 -12.23 2.90 3.21
CA TYR A 307 -11.84 1.56 2.79
C TYR A 307 -13.06 0.65 2.90
N SER A 308 -13.47 0.06 1.77
CA SER A 308 -14.71 -0.72 1.67
C SER A 308 -14.51 -2.03 0.91
N LEU A 309 -15.46 -2.93 1.12
CA LEU A 309 -15.61 -4.10 0.26
C LEU A 309 -16.43 -3.72 -0.96
N ASP A 310 -15.83 -3.90 -2.13
CA ASP A 310 -16.47 -3.63 -3.40
C ASP A 310 -16.64 -4.92 -4.20
N ASN A 311 -17.57 -4.91 -5.15
CA ASN A 311 -17.59 -5.89 -6.22
C ASN A 311 -17.18 -5.25 -7.54
N VAL A 312 -16.29 -5.92 -8.26
CA VAL A 312 -15.78 -5.49 -9.56
C VAL A 312 -16.11 -6.54 -10.60
N ILE A 313 -16.74 -6.15 -11.69
CA ILE A 313 -17.02 -7.05 -12.80
C ILE A 313 -15.73 -7.34 -13.55
N THR A 314 -15.34 -8.62 -13.61
CA THR A 314 -14.05 -9.06 -14.12
C THR A 314 -14.03 -9.37 -15.61
N SER A 315 -15.19 -9.57 -16.24
CA SER A 315 -15.29 -9.79 -17.69
C SER A 315 -16.68 -9.49 -18.24
N GLY A 316 -16.79 -9.36 -19.57
CA GLY A 316 -18.05 -9.11 -20.27
C GLY A 316 -18.25 -7.65 -20.66
N GLU A 317 -19.51 -7.30 -21.01
CA GLU A 317 -19.84 -5.94 -21.48
C GLU A 317 -19.66 -4.85 -20.39
N ASN A 318 -19.69 -5.25 -19.12
CA ASN A 318 -19.54 -4.36 -17.98
C ASN A 318 -18.17 -4.51 -17.28
N GLU A 319 -17.18 -5.14 -17.91
CA GLU A 319 -15.85 -5.33 -17.34
C GLU A 319 -15.28 -4.01 -16.78
N GLY A 320 -14.75 -4.05 -15.56
CA GLY A 320 -14.19 -2.92 -14.84
C GLY A 320 -15.24 -2.03 -14.15
N ALA A 321 -16.55 -2.32 -14.27
CA ALA A 321 -17.53 -1.64 -13.44
C ALA A 321 -17.39 -2.10 -11.99
N SER A 322 -17.28 -1.15 -11.06
CA SER A 322 -17.21 -1.41 -9.63
C SER A 322 -18.42 -0.84 -8.90
N PHE A 323 -18.78 -1.50 -7.82
CA PHE A 323 -19.94 -1.12 -7.02
C PHE A 323 -19.55 -1.16 -5.55
N ILE A 324 -19.83 -0.09 -4.82
CA ILE A 324 -19.76 -0.10 -3.36
C ILE A 324 -21.05 -0.69 -2.84
N TYR A 325 -20.95 -1.60 -1.88
CA TYR A 325 -22.13 -2.13 -1.21
C TYR A 325 -22.86 -1.04 -0.44
N THR A 326 -24.18 -0.96 -0.65
CA THR A 326 -25.06 -0.07 0.09
C THR A 326 -25.97 -0.88 1.03
N ARG A 327 -26.49 -0.23 2.06
CA ARG A 327 -27.37 -0.86 3.04
C ARG A 327 -28.77 -1.14 2.46
N GLU A 328 -29.33 -2.31 2.78
CA GLU A 328 -30.69 -2.68 2.32
C GLU A 328 -31.81 -1.82 2.96
N ASP A 329 -31.56 -1.25 4.14
CA ASP A 329 -32.53 -0.41 4.84
C ASP A 329 -32.60 1.02 4.28
N GLY A 330 -31.84 1.33 3.24
CA GLY A 330 -31.80 2.63 2.59
C GLY A 330 -31.07 3.71 3.36
N LEU A 331 -30.50 3.39 4.52
CA LEU A 331 -29.64 4.31 5.25
C LEU A 331 -28.25 4.34 4.62
N PRO A 332 -27.53 5.47 4.67
CA PRO A 332 -26.17 5.51 4.18
C PRO A 332 -25.27 4.58 4.98
N ALA A 333 -24.34 3.93 4.30
CA ALA A 333 -23.22 3.28 4.95
C ALA A 333 -22.24 4.35 5.46
N VAL A 334 -21.69 4.12 6.64
CA VAL A 334 -20.79 5.07 7.31
C VAL A 334 -19.44 4.43 7.48
N TYR A 335 -18.41 5.13 6.99
CA TYR A 335 -17.02 4.68 7.02
C TYR A 335 -16.15 5.63 7.83
N LEU A 336 -15.06 5.08 8.38
CA LEU A 336 -13.97 5.89 8.93
C LEU A 336 -13.39 6.78 7.84
N ASN A 337 -13.25 8.07 8.11
CA ASN A 337 -12.52 8.96 7.20
C ASN A 337 -11.03 8.94 7.51
N GLY A 338 -10.22 8.77 6.47
CA GLY A 338 -8.78 8.53 6.54
C GLY A 338 -7.90 9.68 7.02
N ALA A 339 -8.45 10.81 7.46
CA ALA A 339 -7.62 11.95 7.84
C ALA A 339 -6.72 11.61 9.05
N GLU A 340 -7.20 11.74 10.25
CA GLU A 340 -6.42 11.41 11.45
C GLU A 340 -7.24 10.49 12.35
N MET A 341 -6.84 9.23 12.42
CA MET A 341 -7.53 8.22 13.23
C MET A 341 -6.68 7.78 14.41
N THR A 342 -7.37 7.43 15.49
CA THR A 342 -6.74 6.86 16.68
C THR A 342 -7.36 5.51 16.99
N ALA A 343 -6.57 4.61 17.58
CA ALA A 343 -7.05 3.32 18.03
C ALA A 343 -6.70 3.08 19.50
N THR A 344 -7.67 2.53 20.23
CA THR A 344 -7.52 2.16 21.65
C THR A 344 -7.74 0.66 21.79
N TYR A 345 -6.81 -0.04 22.41
CA TYR A 345 -6.92 -1.47 22.68
C TYR A 345 -8.01 -1.74 23.70
N LEU A 346 -8.94 -2.64 23.40
CA LEU A 346 -10.07 -3.02 24.27
C LEU A 346 -9.86 -4.33 25.03
N GLY A 347 -8.94 -5.19 24.57
CA GLY A 347 -8.64 -6.48 25.17
C GLY A 347 -8.41 -7.60 24.15
N ALA A 348 -7.88 -8.71 24.61
CA ALA A 348 -7.64 -9.90 23.81
C ALA A 348 -8.95 -10.54 23.31
N LEU A 349 -8.85 -11.36 22.26
CA LEU A 349 -9.99 -12.02 21.63
C LEU A 349 -10.82 -12.88 22.62
N GLU A 350 -10.18 -13.46 23.65
CA GLU A 350 -10.82 -14.28 24.66
C GLU A 350 -11.46 -13.48 25.81
N GLU A 351 -11.02 -12.24 26.02
CA GLU A 351 -11.42 -11.40 27.18
C GLU A 351 -12.62 -10.49 26.89
N VAL A 352 -12.85 -10.18 25.64
CA VAL A 352 -13.98 -9.33 25.26
C VAL A 352 -15.23 -10.19 25.20
N THR A 353 -15.83 -10.42 26.37
CA THR A 353 -17.12 -11.12 26.45
C THR A 353 -18.15 -10.45 25.53
N ALA A 354 -18.93 -11.28 24.86
CA ALA A 354 -20.06 -10.92 23.99
C ALA A 354 -20.96 -9.78 24.52
N HIS A 355 -20.85 -9.42 25.80
CA HIS A 355 -21.63 -8.41 26.46
C HIS A 355 -21.17 -6.96 26.19
N LYS A 356 -19.85 -6.71 26.02
CA LYS A 356 -19.32 -5.37 25.65
C LYS A 356 -19.45 -5.10 24.16
N LEU A 357 -19.21 -6.12 23.34
CA LEU A 357 -19.48 -6.10 21.90
C LEU A 357 -20.98 -6.01 21.62
N SER A 358 -21.82 -6.75 22.35
CA SER A 358 -23.25 -6.86 22.07
C SER A 358 -24.03 -5.55 22.19
N LYS A 359 -23.56 -4.55 22.94
CA LYS A 359 -24.23 -3.24 22.97
C LYS A 359 -23.89 -2.36 21.77
N LYS A 360 -22.68 -2.43 21.24
CA LYS A 360 -22.26 -1.68 20.03
C LYS A 360 -22.52 -2.50 18.76
N VAL A 361 -22.24 -3.79 18.77
CA VAL A 361 -22.43 -4.71 17.63
C VAL A 361 -23.92 -5.07 17.41
N LYS A 362 -24.80 -5.01 18.41
CA LYS A 362 -26.26 -5.18 18.19
C LYS A 362 -26.87 -4.08 17.32
N ALA A 363 -26.26 -2.93 17.21
CA ALA A 363 -26.66 -1.93 16.23
C ALA A 363 -26.27 -2.33 14.79
N VAL A 364 -25.24 -3.15 14.64
CA VAL A 364 -24.70 -3.65 13.36
C VAL A 364 -25.33 -4.99 12.96
N HIS A 365 -25.74 -5.83 13.91
CA HIS A 365 -26.28 -7.19 13.68
C HIS A 365 -27.75 -7.26 13.19
N LYS A 366 -28.36 -6.16 12.81
CA LYS A 366 -29.66 -6.15 12.12
C LYS A 366 -29.50 -5.99 10.61
N MET A 367 -28.39 -6.39 10.07
CA MET A 367 -28.13 -6.23 8.65
C MET A 367 -28.56 -7.48 7.91
N ALA A 368 -29.49 -7.27 7.02
CA ALA A 368 -29.98 -8.27 6.08
C ALA A 368 -28.88 -8.57 5.03
N THR A 369 -28.97 -9.73 4.41
CA THR A 369 -28.09 -10.14 3.30
C THR A 369 -28.06 -9.07 2.21
N PRO A 370 -26.90 -8.58 1.76
CA PRO A 370 -26.83 -7.48 0.82
C PRO A 370 -27.54 -7.82 -0.49
N LYS A 371 -28.51 -7.02 -0.88
CA LYS A 371 -28.90 -6.94 -2.29
C LYS A 371 -28.14 -5.78 -2.89
N ALA A 372 -27.34 -6.08 -3.90
CA ALA A 372 -26.60 -5.07 -4.63
C ALA A 372 -27.55 -3.98 -5.16
N ALA A 373 -27.58 -2.82 -4.52
CA ALA A 373 -28.08 -1.61 -5.14
C ALA A 373 -26.88 -0.97 -5.83
N ALA A 374 -26.69 -1.35 -7.10
CA ALA A 374 -25.58 -0.88 -7.89
C ALA A 374 -25.75 0.60 -8.20
N GLN A 375 -25.01 1.46 -7.52
CA GLN A 375 -24.64 2.73 -8.09
C GLN A 375 -23.33 2.54 -8.85
N LYS A 376 -23.41 2.83 -10.14
CA LYS A 376 -22.29 2.72 -11.06
C LYS A 376 -21.35 3.89 -10.79
N PHE A 377 -20.30 3.65 -10.02
CA PHE A 377 -19.14 4.54 -10.01
C PHE A 377 -18.43 4.34 -11.36
N SER A 378 -18.66 5.26 -12.26
CA SER A 378 -18.06 5.20 -13.58
C SER A 378 -16.60 5.58 -13.49
N ALA A 379 -15.77 4.70 -13.96
CA ALA A 379 -14.37 4.82 -14.26
C ALA A 379 -13.43 4.52 -13.08
N ALA A 380 -12.82 3.33 -13.17
CA ALA A 380 -11.45 3.19 -12.71
C ALA A 380 -10.66 4.34 -13.37
N VAL A 381 -10.20 5.28 -12.57
CA VAL A 381 -9.23 6.26 -13.05
C VAL A 381 -7.95 5.47 -13.26
N GLU A 382 -7.66 5.12 -14.52
CA GLU A 382 -6.30 4.70 -14.84
C GLU A 382 -5.40 5.87 -14.47
N PHE A 383 -4.75 5.76 -13.33
CA PHE A 383 -3.67 6.66 -12.99
C PHE A 383 -2.62 6.53 -14.07
N ALA A 384 -2.23 7.65 -14.65
CA ALA A 384 -1.40 7.66 -15.84
C ALA A 384 -0.15 6.83 -15.64
N LYS A 385 -0.01 6.06 -16.64
CA LYS A 385 1.21 5.33 -16.97
C LYS A 385 2.36 6.28 -17.17
#